data_b54b579453eb21938ff0abc93316ae21
#
_entry.id   b54b579453eb21938ff0abc93316ae21
#
_cell.length_a   1.000
_cell.length_b   1.000
_cell.length_c   1.000
_cell.angle_alpha   90.00
_cell.angle_beta   90.00
_cell.angle_gamma   90.00
#
_symmetry.space_group_name_H-M   'P 1'
#
loop_
_entity.id
_entity.type
_entity.pdbx_description
1 polymer ?
#
loop_
_entity_poly.entity_id
_entity_poly.type
_entity_poly.pdbx_seq_one_letter_code
_entity_poly.pdbx_strand_id
1 'polypeptide(L)'
;MSLTIGGVGEPVQLTASALNGFSGTTNVSLSGLPAGVTASPTTLSLSPGAPQNVTFTAGNSAQAGTASVVFTGISGSLTHTATLALTVAASSGVNVTTYHNDNSRDGWYSSETTLTPQNVNSNGFGKLRELAVDGKVDAQPLYVSSLSVGGQSHNALIVVTEHGSAYAFDPDSGGQLWKVSALGANETTSDDHGCSQITPEIGITDTPVIDRTFGPNGAVFFVAMSKDASSNYHQRLHALDLSTGAELPGSPSEIQATFPGNGYGSSNGNQVFDPGQYAERVGLLLMNGQIYLGWTSHCDEDPYTGWLMGYSENTLKQTSVLNLTPNGPSTPHYGNGEGSIWMAGAGLAGDSQGNIFFLDANGTFDQTLNSSGFPAQGDFGNAFMKVSTTGNQLAAADYFAAYDLQSESDADQDLGSGGAMLLPDLTDANGVTRHLAVGAGKDTNIYLIDRDNMGKFNPSTNNAVHQELPGALSGGAWSMPTFFNDTVYYAGQGDHLKAFPIANALLATSPAAESANSFAYPGSTPSVSSNGSQNGIIWAVENQSGAGVLHAYNPANLGTELYDSNQAADGRDHFTDNKFVTPMIANGKVYVGTTNSVAVFGLLP
;
A
#
# COMPACT_ATOMS: atom_id res chain seq x y z
N MET A 1 -26.49 -8.09 21.85
CA MET A 1 -26.13 -8.35 20.46
C MET A 1 -25.41 -7.15 19.87
N SER A 2 -24.38 -7.33 19.07
CA SER A 2 -23.70 -6.23 18.39
C SER A 2 -23.77 -6.45 16.86
N LEU A 3 -24.07 -5.39 16.11
CA LEU A 3 -23.99 -5.35 14.64
C LEU A 3 -22.93 -4.31 14.27
N THR A 4 -22.22 -4.57 13.19
CA THR A 4 -21.33 -3.57 12.57
C THR A 4 -22.03 -2.94 11.38
N ILE A 5 -21.96 -1.62 11.21
CA ILE A 5 -22.52 -0.92 10.05
C ILE A 5 -21.87 -1.47 8.79
N GLY A 6 -22.69 -1.90 7.81
CA GLY A 6 -22.23 -2.55 6.57
C GLY A 6 -21.70 -3.98 6.73
N GLY A 7 -21.74 -4.55 7.93
CA GLY A 7 -21.32 -5.93 8.19
C GLY A 7 -22.36 -6.98 7.80
N VAL A 8 -21.96 -8.26 7.90
CA VAL A 8 -22.85 -9.39 7.67
C VAL A 8 -23.98 -9.42 8.70
N GLY A 9 -25.13 -9.97 8.31
CA GLY A 9 -26.27 -10.12 9.20
C GLY A 9 -26.02 -11.15 10.29
N GLU A 10 -26.43 -10.82 11.51
CA GLU A 10 -26.26 -11.67 12.71
C GLU A 10 -27.58 -12.32 13.12
N PRO A 11 -27.64 -13.65 13.26
CA PRO A 11 -28.86 -14.35 13.62
C PRO A 11 -29.13 -14.32 15.14
N VAL A 12 -30.39 -14.14 15.50
CA VAL A 12 -30.90 -14.31 16.86
C VAL A 12 -31.92 -15.42 16.86
N GLN A 13 -31.70 -16.43 17.67
CA GLN A 13 -32.65 -17.54 17.84
C GLN A 13 -33.74 -17.18 18.84
N LEU A 14 -34.98 -17.32 18.42
CA LEU A 14 -36.18 -17.14 19.26
C LEU A 14 -36.83 -18.48 19.55
N THR A 15 -37.21 -18.69 20.83
CA THR A 15 -37.85 -19.91 21.27
C THR A 15 -39.10 -19.58 22.11
N ALA A 16 -40.21 -20.21 21.82
CA ALA A 16 -41.38 -20.18 22.71
C ALA A 16 -41.33 -21.38 23.66
N SER A 17 -41.48 -21.13 24.96
CA SER A 17 -41.58 -22.19 25.99
C SER A 17 -43.02 -22.37 26.44
N ALA A 18 -43.48 -23.61 26.50
CA ALA A 18 -44.81 -23.93 26.99
C ALA A 18 -44.89 -23.79 28.51
N LEU A 19 -45.85 -23.03 28.99
CA LEU A 19 -46.20 -22.96 30.40
C LEU A 19 -47.65 -23.47 30.62
N ASN A 20 -47.88 -24.22 31.67
CA ASN A 20 -49.21 -24.75 32.03
C ASN A 20 -49.92 -25.50 30.88
N GLY A 21 -49.16 -26.26 30.06
CA GLY A 21 -49.73 -27.06 28.97
C GLY A 21 -50.08 -26.28 27.69
N PHE A 22 -49.59 -25.06 27.55
CA PHE A 22 -49.77 -24.28 26.30
C PHE A 22 -49.14 -24.98 25.09
N SER A 23 -49.95 -25.20 24.05
CA SER A 23 -49.50 -25.84 22.80
C SER A 23 -49.83 -25.01 21.55
N GLY A 24 -50.31 -23.80 21.71
CA GLY A 24 -50.71 -22.93 20.62
C GLY A 24 -49.52 -22.30 19.88
N THR A 25 -49.78 -21.83 18.66
CA THR A 25 -48.81 -21.03 17.88
C THR A 25 -48.80 -19.59 18.37
N THR A 26 -47.62 -19.01 18.50
CA THR A 26 -47.41 -17.61 18.90
C THR A 26 -46.90 -16.82 17.69
N ASN A 27 -47.65 -15.83 17.25
CA ASN A 27 -47.20 -14.90 16.21
C ASN A 27 -46.36 -13.80 16.85
N VAL A 28 -45.13 -13.63 16.36
CA VAL A 28 -44.15 -12.66 16.89
C VAL A 28 -43.93 -11.54 15.87
N SER A 29 -44.01 -10.31 16.34
CA SER A 29 -43.64 -9.10 15.61
C SER A 29 -42.52 -8.34 16.31
N LEU A 30 -41.77 -7.54 15.55
CA LEU A 30 -40.65 -6.76 16.06
C LEU A 30 -40.95 -5.26 15.98
N SER A 31 -40.46 -4.52 16.96
CA SER A 31 -40.50 -3.05 16.99
C SER A 31 -39.22 -2.47 17.63
N GLY A 32 -38.96 -1.18 17.45
CA GLY A 32 -37.80 -0.50 18.02
C GLY A 32 -36.50 -0.72 17.25
N LEU A 33 -36.56 -1.13 15.96
CA LEU A 33 -35.39 -1.17 15.11
C LEU A 33 -34.86 0.26 14.87
N PRO A 34 -33.54 0.50 15.02
CA PRO A 34 -32.92 1.77 14.64
C PRO A 34 -33.03 2.02 13.14
N ALA A 35 -32.96 3.29 12.75
CA ALA A 35 -32.90 3.66 11.32
C ALA A 35 -31.70 2.98 10.64
N GLY A 36 -31.90 2.43 9.45
CA GLY A 36 -30.88 1.71 8.68
C GLY A 36 -30.59 0.28 9.15
N VAL A 37 -31.25 -0.20 10.21
CA VAL A 37 -31.18 -1.61 10.62
C VAL A 37 -32.42 -2.35 10.12
N THR A 38 -32.21 -3.52 9.52
CA THR A 38 -33.26 -4.41 9.03
C THR A 38 -33.26 -5.72 9.83
N ALA A 39 -34.41 -6.38 9.86
CA ALA A 39 -34.56 -7.73 10.42
C ALA A 39 -35.28 -8.63 9.41
N SER A 40 -34.83 -9.86 9.26
CA SER A 40 -35.46 -10.83 8.37
C SER A 40 -35.55 -12.21 9.03
N PRO A 41 -36.75 -12.80 9.13
CA PRO A 41 -38.07 -12.19 8.84
C PRO A 41 -38.49 -11.15 9.87
N THR A 42 -39.37 -10.21 9.52
CA THR A 42 -39.92 -9.19 10.40
C THR A 42 -41.10 -9.72 11.27
N THR A 43 -41.67 -10.83 10.85
CA THR A 43 -42.73 -11.56 11.58
C THR A 43 -42.47 -13.05 11.46
N LEU A 44 -42.77 -13.80 12.52
CA LEU A 44 -42.61 -15.25 12.54
C LEU A 44 -43.69 -15.91 13.44
N SER A 45 -43.94 -17.19 13.21
CA SER A 45 -44.86 -17.99 13.99
C SER A 45 -44.10 -19.08 14.73
N LEU A 46 -44.04 -19.00 16.05
CA LEU A 46 -43.35 -19.94 16.93
C LEU A 46 -44.32 -20.98 17.51
N SER A 47 -43.95 -22.24 17.41
CA SER A 47 -44.55 -23.32 18.20
C SER A 47 -43.65 -23.65 19.39
N PRO A 48 -44.21 -24.05 20.54
CA PRO A 48 -43.40 -24.43 21.69
C PRO A 48 -42.37 -25.50 21.35
N GLY A 49 -41.09 -25.23 21.71
CA GLY A 49 -39.98 -26.14 21.44
C GLY A 49 -39.42 -26.13 20.00
N ALA A 50 -39.97 -25.32 19.10
CA ALA A 50 -39.49 -25.17 17.72
C ALA A 50 -38.84 -23.77 17.52
N PRO A 51 -37.51 -23.62 17.69
CA PRO A 51 -36.83 -22.35 17.56
C PRO A 51 -36.79 -21.86 16.10
N GLN A 52 -36.81 -20.54 15.92
CA GLN A 52 -36.61 -19.88 14.61
C GLN A 52 -35.62 -18.74 14.76
N ASN A 53 -34.89 -18.43 13.67
CA ASN A 53 -33.92 -17.36 13.62
C ASN A 53 -34.50 -16.10 12.97
N VAL A 54 -34.12 -14.95 13.50
CA VAL A 54 -34.25 -13.64 12.88
C VAL A 54 -32.86 -13.09 12.68
N THR A 55 -32.51 -12.76 11.45
CA THR A 55 -31.22 -12.16 11.09
C THR A 55 -31.35 -10.64 11.10
N PHE A 56 -30.51 -9.96 11.86
CA PHE A 56 -30.42 -8.50 11.91
C PHE A 56 -29.23 -8.04 11.10
N THR A 57 -29.42 -6.99 10.29
CA THR A 57 -28.35 -6.39 9.46
C THR A 57 -28.36 -4.89 9.62
N ALA A 58 -27.21 -4.29 9.93
CA ALA A 58 -27.02 -2.85 9.90
C ALA A 58 -26.51 -2.45 8.52
N GLY A 59 -27.34 -1.79 7.73
CA GLY A 59 -26.95 -1.25 6.43
C GLY A 59 -25.98 -0.08 6.54
N ASN A 60 -25.38 0.36 5.43
CA ASN A 60 -24.41 1.47 5.40
C ASN A 60 -24.99 2.80 5.88
N SER A 61 -26.31 2.97 5.86
CA SER A 61 -27.00 4.15 6.39
C SER A 61 -27.36 4.07 7.87
N ALA A 62 -27.04 2.96 8.55
CA ALA A 62 -27.30 2.81 9.97
C ALA A 62 -26.40 3.74 10.78
N GLN A 63 -26.93 4.22 11.93
CA GLN A 63 -26.16 5.07 12.84
C GLN A 63 -25.66 4.25 14.03
N ALA A 64 -24.40 4.48 14.44
CA ALA A 64 -23.83 3.85 15.63
C ALA A 64 -24.60 4.29 16.88
N GLY A 65 -24.86 3.34 17.77
CA GLY A 65 -25.59 3.60 18.99
C GLY A 65 -26.18 2.33 19.60
N THR A 66 -26.97 2.48 20.65
CA THR A 66 -27.66 1.38 21.30
C THR A 66 -29.16 1.53 21.16
N ALA A 67 -29.88 0.42 20.99
CA ALA A 67 -31.33 0.37 20.91
C ALA A 67 -31.87 -0.85 21.62
N SER A 68 -33.16 -0.81 21.96
CA SER A 68 -33.91 -1.95 22.51
C SER A 68 -34.92 -2.41 21.46
N VAL A 69 -34.70 -3.58 20.89
CA VAL A 69 -35.64 -4.21 19.96
C VAL A 69 -36.61 -5.06 20.82
N VAL A 70 -37.91 -4.82 20.65
CA VAL A 70 -38.95 -5.52 21.38
C VAL A 70 -39.63 -6.55 20.47
N PHE A 71 -39.59 -7.80 20.88
CA PHE A 71 -40.37 -8.89 20.27
C PHE A 71 -41.71 -9.02 21.05
N THR A 72 -42.81 -8.91 20.32
CA THR A 72 -44.15 -9.08 20.88
C THR A 72 -44.79 -10.35 20.34
N GLY A 73 -44.97 -11.33 21.17
CA GLY A 73 -45.62 -12.59 20.85
C GLY A 73 -47.11 -12.59 21.27
N ILE A 74 -48.00 -12.93 20.34
CA ILE A 74 -49.45 -12.99 20.54
C ILE A 74 -49.98 -14.35 20.16
N SER A 75 -50.79 -14.93 21.04
CA SER A 75 -51.57 -16.17 20.79
C SER A 75 -52.95 -16.03 21.40
N GLY A 76 -53.98 -15.79 20.57
CA GLY A 76 -55.31 -15.45 21.03
C GLY A 76 -55.31 -14.18 21.87
N SER A 77 -55.76 -14.28 23.14
CA SER A 77 -55.73 -13.13 24.08
C SER A 77 -54.44 -13.01 24.88
N LEU A 78 -53.51 -13.94 24.72
CA LEU A 78 -52.22 -13.94 25.46
C LEU A 78 -51.20 -13.10 24.72
N THR A 79 -50.54 -12.22 25.47
CA THR A 79 -49.46 -11.38 24.93
C THR A 79 -48.25 -11.43 25.86
N HIS A 80 -47.08 -11.67 25.31
CA HIS A 80 -45.80 -11.62 26.01
C HIS A 80 -44.76 -10.83 25.18
N THR A 81 -43.82 -10.19 25.88
CA THR A 81 -42.73 -9.43 25.25
C THR A 81 -41.38 -9.93 25.69
N ALA A 82 -40.39 -9.86 24.81
CA ALA A 82 -38.98 -10.04 25.11
C ALA A 82 -38.19 -8.89 24.48
N THR A 83 -37.11 -8.48 25.14
CA THR A 83 -36.30 -7.35 24.68
C THR A 83 -34.89 -7.82 24.35
N LEU A 84 -34.38 -7.39 23.20
CA LEU A 84 -33.01 -7.57 22.78
C LEU A 84 -32.29 -6.22 22.86
N ALA A 85 -31.25 -6.15 23.70
CA ALA A 85 -30.34 -5.03 23.67
C ALA A 85 -29.45 -5.14 22.39
N LEU A 86 -29.58 -4.17 21.52
CA LEU A 86 -28.86 -4.10 20.25
C LEU A 86 -27.87 -2.95 20.32
N THR A 87 -26.59 -3.24 20.02
CA THR A 87 -25.56 -2.24 19.79
C THR A 87 -25.25 -2.21 18.30
N VAL A 88 -25.39 -1.07 17.66
CA VAL A 88 -24.87 -0.81 16.31
C VAL A 88 -23.52 -0.14 16.49
N ALA A 89 -22.46 -0.88 16.22
CA ALA A 89 -21.10 -0.34 16.22
C ALA A 89 -20.87 0.41 14.91
N ALA A 90 -20.17 1.52 14.97
CA ALA A 90 -19.59 2.09 13.77
C ALA A 90 -18.81 0.97 13.06
N SER A 91 -18.86 0.91 11.75
CA SER A 91 -17.88 0.15 11.00
C SER A 91 -16.51 0.56 11.56
N SER A 92 -15.71 -0.38 12.05
CA SER A 92 -14.28 -0.14 12.22
C SER A 92 -13.79 0.02 10.78
N GLY A 93 -13.75 1.27 10.32
CA GLY A 93 -13.76 1.55 8.90
C GLY A 93 -12.58 0.90 8.23
N VAL A 94 -12.85 0.19 7.17
CA VAL A 94 -11.85 -0.25 6.21
C VAL A 94 -11.11 1.00 5.74
N ASN A 95 -9.82 1.07 6.02
CA ASN A 95 -8.98 2.14 5.52
C ASN A 95 -7.72 1.50 4.93
N VAL A 96 -7.30 2.01 3.77
CA VAL A 96 -5.98 1.79 3.19
C VAL A 96 -5.36 3.18 3.11
N THR A 97 -4.49 3.49 4.06
CA THR A 97 -4.01 4.86 4.32
C THR A 97 -2.56 5.08 3.91
N THR A 98 -1.92 4.05 3.36
CA THR A 98 -0.54 4.09 2.92
C THR A 98 -0.31 3.04 1.81
N TYR A 99 0.81 3.15 1.11
CA TYR A 99 1.22 2.18 0.11
C TYR A 99 1.24 0.76 0.69
N HIS A 100 0.73 -0.20 -0.07
CA HIS A 100 0.77 -1.64 0.20
C HIS A 100 0.22 -2.01 1.58
N ASN A 101 -0.88 -1.34 1.96
CA ASN A 101 -1.76 -1.51 3.13
C ASN A 101 -1.22 -1.02 4.47
N ASP A 102 0.03 -1.24 4.81
CA ASP A 102 0.61 -0.88 6.10
C ASP A 102 2.09 -0.46 6.00
N ASN A 103 2.70 -0.12 7.12
CA ASN A 103 4.10 0.28 7.16
C ASN A 103 5.08 -0.90 7.00
N SER A 104 4.65 -2.15 7.16
CA SER A 104 5.46 -3.33 6.83
C SER A 104 5.54 -3.56 5.32
N ARG A 105 4.63 -2.98 4.56
CA ARG A 105 4.49 -3.12 3.12
C ARG A 105 4.15 -4.55 2.68
N ASP A 106 3.34 -5.27 3.49
CA ASP A 106 3.03 -6.67 3.23
C ASP A 106 2.04 -6.91 2.09
N GLY A 107 1.33 -5.87 1.66
CA GLY A 107 0.37 -5.94 0.57
C GLY A 107 -0.90 -6.74 0.88
N TRP A 108 -1.14 -7.02 2.16
CA TRP A 108 -2.23 -7.88 2.59
C TRP A 108 -3.39 -7.10 3.19
N TYR A 109 -4.50 -7.06 2.46
CA TYR A 109 -5.77 -6.58 2.96
C TYR A 109 -6.56 -7.73 3.61
N SER A 110 -6.46 -7.87 4.91
CA SER A 110 -6.97 -9.02 5.70
C SER A 110 -8.45 -8.92 6.12
N SER A 111 -9.15 -7.84 5.73
CA SER A 111 -10.54 -7.58 6.14
C SER A 111 -11.54 -7.65 4.98
N GLU A 112 -11.21 -8.37 3.89
CA GLU A 112 -12.08 -8.54 2.75
C GLU A 112 -13.12 -9.65 3.03
N THR A 113 -14.39 -9.27 3.03
CA THR A 113 -15.49 -10.21 3.31
C THR A 113 -16.41 -10.43 2.12
N THR A 114 -16.24 -9.66 1.04
CA THR A 114 -17.12 -9.66 -0.14
C THR A 114 -16.52 -10.47 -1.28
N LEU A 115 -15.24 -10.24 -1.61
CA LEU A 115 -14.54 -10.94 -2.69
C LEU A 115 -14.00 -12.27 -2.19
N THR A 116 -14.35 -13.34 -2.89
CA THR A 116 -13.94 -14.71 -2.56
C THR A 116 -13.51 -15.46 -3.82
N PRO A 117 -12.67 -16.51 -3.73
CA PRO A 117 -12.33 -17.33 -4.89
C PRO A 117 -13.52 -17.93 -5.64
N GLN A 118 -14.70 -18.01 -5.01
CA GLN A 118 -15.91 -18.54 -5.61
C GLN A 118 -16.68 -17.53 -6.46
N ASN A 119 -16.65 -16.24 -6.08
CA ASN A 119 -17.40 -15.18 -6.77
C ASN A 119 -16.56 -14.30 -7.69
N VAL A 120 -15.22 -14.34 -7.58
CA VAL A 120 -14.30 -13.68 -8.49
C VAL A 120 -14.08 -14.58 -9.71
N ASN A 121 -14.84 -14.32 -10.77
CA ASN A 121 -14.78 -15.00 -12.07
C ASN A 121 -15.41 -14.11 -13.14
N SER A 122 -15.20 -14.40 -14.42
CA SER A 122 -15.64 -13.57 -15.55
C SER A 122 -17.16 -13.34 -15.65
N ASN A 123 -17.99 -14.12 -14.97
CA ASN A 123 -19.45 -13.96 -14.96
C ASN A 123 -19.94 -13.08 -13.79
N GLY A 124 -19.25 -13.12 -12.66
CA GLY A 124 -19.69 -12.47 -11.42
C GLY A 124 -18.85 -11.28 -10.99
N PHE A 125 -17.70 -11.07 -11.63
CA PHE A 125 -16.75 -10.01 -11.30
C PHE A 125 -16.30 -9.28 -12.56
N GLY A 126 -16.01 -7.98 -12.48
CA GLY A 126 -15.53 -7.20 -13.61
C GLY A 126 -15.44 -5.72 -13.31
N LYS A 127 -15.11 -4.92 -14.34
CA LYS A 127 -15.02 -3.47 -14.25
C LYS A 127 -16.41 -2.86 -14.06
N LEU A 128 -16.61 -2.19 -12.95
CA LEU A 128 -17.84 -1.49 -12.61
C LEU A 128 -17.90 -0.09 -13.24
N ARG A 129 -16.75 0.59 -13.28
CA ARG A 129 -16.62 1.97 -13.82
C ARG A 129 -15.17 2.40 -13.95
N GLU A 130 -14.98 3.56 -14.54
CA GLU A 130 -13.74 4.34 -14.49
C GLU A 130 -14.01 5.69 -13.83
N LEU A 131 -13.11 6.09 -12.93
CA LEU A 131 -13.12 7.41 -12.31
C LEU A 131 -12.14 8.28 -13.08
N ALA A 132 -12.66 9.13 -13.97
CA ALA A 132 -11.84 9.97 -14.84
C ALA A 132 -11.08 11.03 -14.04
N VAL A 133 -9.80 11.20 -14.35
CA VAL A 133 -8.90 12.23 -13.80
C VAL A 133 -8.16 12.96 -14.92
N ASP A 134 -7.42 14.01 -14.60
CA ASP A 134 -6.78 14.89 -15.58
C ASP A 134 -5.34 14.50 -15.93
N GLY A 135 -4.82 13.44 -15.34
CA GLY A 135 -3.44 13.00 -15.58
C GLY A 135 -3.26 11.52 -15.26
N LYS A 136 -2.05 11.06 -15.43
CA LYS A 136 -1.63 9.70 -15.13
C LYS A 136 -1.68 9.44 -13.63
N VAL A 137 -2.08 8.22 -13.23
CA VAL A 137 -2.16 7.80 -11.83
C VAL A 137 -1.05 6.77 -11.58
N ASP A 138 0.13 7.23 -11.20
CA ASP A 138 1.29 6.39 -10.85
C ASP A 138 1.21 5.96 -9.38
N ALA A 139 0.72 6.82 -8.51
CA ALA A 139 0.46 6.54 -7.10
C ALA A 139 -0.59 5.45 -6.88
N GLN A 140 -0.42 4.61 -5.86
CA GLN A 140 -1.49 3.73 -5.41
C GLN A 140 -2.65 4.56 -4.86
N PRO A 141 -3.91 4.40 -5.35
CA PRO A 141 -5.06 5.03 -4.73
C PRO A 141 -5.22 4.62 -3.27
N LEU A 142 -5.69 5.53 -2.41
CA LEU A 142 -5.92 5.26 -0.98
C LEU A 142 -7.41 5.27 -0.67
N TYR A 143 -7.82 4.51 0.34
CA TYR A 143 -9.22 4.35 0.68
C TYR A 143 -9.50 4.71 2.14
N VAL A 144 -10.55 5.50 2.32
CA VAL A 144 -11.02 5.94 3.63
C VAL A 144 -12.52 5.71 3.73
N SER A 145 -12.95 4.91 4.71
CA SER A 145 -14.38 4.70 4.94
C SER A 145 -14.97 5.78 5.84
N SER A 146 -16.28 6.01 5.70
CA SER A 146 -17.08 6.85 6.60
C SER A 146 -16.50 8.26 6.81
N LEU A 147 -15.98 8.86 5.74
CA LEU A 147 -15.52 10.24 5.74
C LEU A 147 -16.71 11.19 5.68
N SER A 148 -16.74 12.20 6.55
CA SER A 148 -17.78 13.24 6.51
C SER A 148 -17.40 14.30 5.46
N VAL A 149 -18.19 14.40 4.38
CA VAL A 149 -18.03 15.43 3.35
C VAL A 149 -19.35 16.15 3.16
N GLY A 150 -19.38 17.48 3.31
CA GLY A 150 -20.61 18.27 3.20
C GLY A 150 -21.70 17.88 4.20
N GLY A 151 -21.34 17.28 5.34
CA GLY A 151 -22.26 16.80 6.37
C GLY A 151 -22.89 15.44 6.06
N GLN A 152 -22.42 14.75 5.03
CA GLN A 152 -22.83 13.39 4.66
C GLN A 152 -21.65 12.43 4.87
N SER A 153 -21.95 11.17 5.23
CA SER A 153 -20.92 10.13 5.35
C SER A 153 -20.71 9.45 4.00
N HIS A 154 -19.47 9.44 3.52
CA HIS A 154 -19.06 8.79 2.28
C HIS A 154 -17.89 7.83 2.53
N ASN A 155 -17.79 6.80 1.75
CA ASN A 155 -16.50 6.17 1.50
C ASN A 155 -15.74 7.08 0.53
N ALA A 156 -14.45 7.24 0.71
CA ALA A 156 -13.65 8.13 -0.12
C ALA A 156 -12.43 7.39 -0.69
N LEU A 157 -12.27 7.49 -2.01
CA LEU A 157 -11.06 7.08 -2.72
C LEU A 157 -10.23 8.33 -2.99
N ILE A 158 -9.04 8.40 -2.42
CA ILE A 158 -8.10 9.50 -2.63
C ILE A 158 -7.19 9.12 -3.80
N VAL A 159 -7.10 9.99 -4.79
CA VAL A 159 -6.33 9.79 -6.02
C VAL A 159 -5.50 11.04 -6.29
N VAL A 160 -4.24 10.86 -6.61
CA VAL A 160 -3.33 11.94 -7.04
C VAL A 160 -2.83 11.66 -8.45
N THR A 161 -2.43 12.70 -9.18
CA THR A 161 -2.08 12.58 -10.61
C THR A 161 -0.79 13.30 -10.94
N GLU A 162 -0.15 12.85 -12.02
CA GLU A 162 0.99 13.55 -12.62
C GLU A 162 0.63 14.95 -13.19
N HIS A 163 -0.67 15.26 -13.28
CA HIS A 163 -1.11 16.64 -13.58
C HIS A 163 -1.12 17.56 -12.35
N GLY A 164 -0.55 17.12 -11.23
CA GLY A 164 -0.51 17.89 -9.98
C GLY A 164 -1.89 18.09 -9.34
N SER A 165 -2.83 17.18 -9.57
CA SER A 165 -4.17 17.22 -8.99
C SER A 165 -4.36 16.15 -7.92
N ALA A 166 -5.09 16.50 -6.85
CA ALA A 166 -5.58 15.56 -5.85
C ALA A 166 -7.11 15.52 -5.88
N TYR A 167 -7.66 14.32 -5.77
CA TYR A 167 -9.10 14.04 -5.82
C TYR A 167 -9.55 13.23 -4.62
N ALA A 168 -10.81 13.42 -4.21
CA ALA A 168 -11.59 12.41 -3.51
C ALA A 168 -12.80 12.03 -4.34
N PHE A 169 -13.01 10.74 -4.53
CA PHE A 169 -14.21 10.19 -5.15
C PHE A 169 -15.00 9.38 -4.13
N ASP A 170 -16.31 9.37 -4.26
CA ASP A 170 -17.14 8.33 -3.64
C ASP A 170 -17.07 7.07 -4.51
N PRO A 171 -16.36 6.00 -4.09
CA PRO A 171 -16.17 4.83 -4.93
C PRO A 171 -17.44 3.99 -5.14
N ASP A 172 -18.49 4.22 -4.34
CA ASP A 172 -19.75 3.50 -4.43
C ASP A 172 -20.66 4.10 -5.50
N SER A 173 -20.76 5.43 -5.55
CA SER A 173 -21.52 6.16 -6.58
C SER A 173 -20.70 6.51 -7.82
N GLY A 174 -19.39 6.68 -7.69
CA GLY A 174 -18.48 7.23 -8.69
C GLY A 174 -18.45 8.76 -8.71
N GLY A 175 -19.14 9.42 -7.77
CA GLY A 175 -19.20 10.88 -7.68
C GLY A 175 -17.89 11.49 -7.16
N GLN A 176 -17.44 12.57 -7.77
CA GLN A 176 -16.33 13.37 -7.24
C GLN A 176 -16.79 14.13 -6.00
N LEU A 177 -16.13 13.94 -4.87
CA LEU A 177 -16.39 14.65 -3.62
C LEU A 177 -15.68 16.01 -3.62
N TRP A 178 -14.40 16.02 -3.99
CA TRP A 178 -13.62 17.24 -4.20
C TRP A 178 -12.46 16.99 -5.19
N LYS A 179 -11.95 18.08 -5.74
CA LYS A 179 -10.73 18.14 -6.56
C LYS A 179 -9.98 19.42 -6.23
N VAL A 180 -8.65 19.33 -6.10
CA VAL A 180 -7.77 20.49 -5.92
C VAL A 180 -6.52 20.34 -6.78
N SER A 181 -5.89 21.45 -7.13
CA SER A 181 -4.57 21.48 -7.77
C SER A 181 -3.52 21.80 -6.70
N ALA A 182 -2.41 21.06 -6.72
CA ALA A 182 -1.22 21.30 -5.91
C ALA A 182 -0.25 22.30 -6.55
N LEU A 183 -0.53 22.77 -7.78
CA LEU A 183 0.30 23.74 -8.47
C LEU A 183 0.14 25.12 -7.87
N GLY A 184 1.25 25.83 -7.70
CA GLY A 184 1.26 27.23 -7.30
C GLY A 184 0.68 28.15 -8.39
N ALA A 185 0.41 29.41 -8.03
CA ALA A 185 -0.13 30.39 -8.97
C ALA A 185 0.85 30.63 -10.14
N ASN A 186 0.38 30.44 -11.37
CA ASN A 186 1.15 30.54 -12.62
C ASN A 186 2.27 29.47 -12.76
N GLU A 187 2.18 28.37 -12.06
CA GLU A 187 3.02 27.19 -12.25
C GLU A 187 2.36 26.20 -13.19
N THR A 188 3.17 25.35 -13.80
CA THR A 188 2.79 24.14 -14.53
C THR A 188 3.34 22.93 -13.80
N THR A 189 2.93 21.75 -14.19
CA THR A 189 3.65 20.50 -13.86
C THR A 189 5.08 20.59 -14.37
N SER A 190 5.98 19.78 -13.80
CA SER A 190 7.31 19.60 -14.36
C SER A 190 7.22 18.93 -15.74
N ASP A 191 8.18 19.20 -16.59
CA ASP A 191 8.46 18.38 -17.76
C ASP A 191 9.06 17.02 -17.35
N ASP A 192 9.12 16.08 -18.28
CA ASP A 192 9.61 14.72 -18.04
C ASP A 192 11.16 14.60 -18.03
N HIS A 193 11.87 15.71 -18.05
CA HIS A 193 13.34 15.80 -18.08
C HIS A 193 14.00 14.94 -19.19
N GLY A 194 13.27 14.63 -20.28
CA GLY A 194 13.73 13.71 -21.31
C GLY A 194 13.77 12.24 -20.89
N CYS A 195 13.29 11.95 -19.70
CA CYS A 195 13.18 10.60 -19.15
C CYS A 195 11.83 9.99 -19.48
N SER A 196 11.79 8.90 -20.24
CA SER A 196 10.54 8.28 -20.69
C SER A 196 9.80 7.46 -19.62
N GLN A 197 10.24 7.50 -18.36
CA GLN A 197 9.64 6.69 -17.29
C GLN A 197 8.33 7.29 -16.77
N ILE A 198 8.28 8.61 -16.60
CA ILE A 198 7.08 9.36 -16.21
C ILE A 198 6.86 10.42 -17.28
N THR A 199 5.85 10.22 -18.13
CA THR A 199 5.55 11.09 -19.28
C THR A 199 4.05 11.33 -19.39
N PRO A 200 3.58 12.46 -19.97
CA PRO A 200 4.36 13.57 -20.58
C PRO A 200 4.77 14.66 -19.59
N GLU A 201 4.44 14.52 -18.32
CA GLU A 201 4.60 15.52 -17.27
C GLU A 201 4.81 14.82 -15.92
N ILE A 202 5.40 15.53 -14.95
CA ILE A 202 5.61 15.07 -13.59
C ILE A 202 4.91 16.03 -12.64
N GLY A 203 4.06 15.50 -11.78
CA GLY A 203 3.31 16.25 -10.78
C GLY A 203 3.33 15.60 -9.40
N ILE A 204 2.46 14.61 -9.14
CA ILE A 204 2.42 13.85 -7.89
C ILE A 204 2.60 12.37 -8.25
N THR A 205 3.81 11.86 -8.07
CA THR A 205 4.19 10.48 -8.43
C THR A 205 4.10 9.54 -7.24
N ASP A 206 4.44 10.02 -6.06
CA ASP A 206 4.49 9.27 -4.83
C ASP A 206 3.10 8.78 -4.39
N THR A 207 3.06 7.62 -3.75
CA THR A 207 1.85 7.21 -3.02
C THR A 207 1.75 8.01 -1.72
N PRO A 208 0.65 8.76 -1.53
CA PRO A 208 0.41 9.56 -0.33
C PRO A 208 0.35 8.73 0.96
N VAL A 209 0.34 9.42 2.10
CA VAL A 209 -0.07 8.84 3.39
C VAL A 209 -1.23 9.61 3.97
N ILE A 210 -2.10 8.91 4.70
CA ILE A 210 -3.26 9.50 5.36
C ILE A 210 -3.17 9.27 6.85
N ASP A 211 -3.29 10.34 7.64
CA ASP A 211 -3.63 10.24 9.07
C ASP A 211 -5.09 10.64 9.30
N ARG A 212 -5.91 9.65 9.65
CA ARG A 212 -7.31 9.83 10.00
C ARG A 212 -7.53 10.57 11.31
N THR A 213 -6.51 10.66 12.14
CA THR A 213 -6.57 11.26 13.48
C THR A 213 -6.05 12.70 13.49
N PHE A 214 -5.46 13.17 12.39
CA PHE A 214 -4.91 14.51 12.27
C PHE A 214 -6.02 15.56 12.19
N GLY A 215 -6.04 16.50 13.11
CA GLY A 215 -7.06 17.54 13.16
C GLY A 215 -8.49 16.97 13.29
N PRO A 216 -9.51 17.74 12.88
CA PRO A 216 -10.91 17.31 13.02
C PRO A 216 -11.39 16.30 11.96
N ASN A 217 -10.77 16.29 10.78
CA ASN A 217 -11.24 15.54 9.62
C ASN A 217 -10.23 14.51 9.09
N GLY A 218 -9.02 14.47 9.63
CA GLY A 218 -7.88 13.76 9.08
C GLY A 218 -7.16 14.57 7.99
N ALA A 219 -5.98 14.11 7.61
CA ALA A 219 -5.16 14.73 6.56
C ALA A 219 -4.61 13.70 5.58
N VAL A 220 -4.39 14.11 4.33
CA VAL A 220 -3.57 13.40 3.34
C VAL A 220 -2.32 14.22 3.04
N PHE A 221 -1.17 13.53 2.98
CA PHE A 221 0.13 14.12 2.74
C PHE A 221 0.75 13.52 1.48
N PHE A 222 1.33 14.36 0.61
CA PHE A 222 2.02 13.97 -0.63
C PHE A 222 3.02 15.05 -1.04
N VAL A 223 3.92 14.72 -1.95
CA VAL A 223 4.84 15.67 -2.58
C VAL A 223 4.35 16.00 -3.98
N ALA A 224 4.35 17.28 -4.34
CA ALA A 224 4.07 17.72 -5.69
C ALA A 224 5.28 18.41 -6.30
N MET A 225 5.60 18.07 -7.55
CA MET A 225 6.61 18.71 -8.36
C MET A 225 5.96 19.69 -9.33
N SER A 226 6.54 20.89 -9.46
CA SER A 226 6.05 21.94 -10.36
C SER A 226 7.19 22.77 -10.94
N LYS A 227 6.85 23.62 -11.91
CA LYS A 227 7.77 24.52 -12.59
C LYS A 227 7.13 25.89 -12.73
N ASP A 228 7.86 26.93 -12.31
CA ASP A 228 7.39 28.30 -12.43
C ASP A 228 7.61 28.91 -13.82
N ALA A 229 7.09 30.10 -14.06
CA ALA A 229 7.22 30.81 -15.33
C ALA A 229 8.69 31.21 -15.69
N SER A 230 9.59 31.15 -14.74
CA SER A 230 11.03 31.39 -14.91
C SER A 230 11.82 30.08 -15.12
N SER A 231 11.13 28.95 -15.21
CA SER A 231 11.68 27.60 -15.31
C SER A 231 12.41 27.14 -14.06
N ASN A 232 12.10 27.68 -12.88
CA ASN A 232 12.58 27.10 -11.64
C ASN A 232 11.67 25.94 -11.25
N TYR A 233 12.27 24.84 -10.83
CA TYR A 233 11.57 23.67 -10.33
C TYR A 233 11.29 23.82 -8.83
N HIS A 234 10.17 23.27 -8.41
CA HIS A 234 9.73 23.24 -7.02
C HIS A 234 9.28 21.84 -6.66
N GLN A 235 9.61 21.41 -5.47
CA GLN A 235 9.01 20.24 -4.84
C GLN A 235 8.47 20.64 -3.48
N ARG A 236 7.21 20.33 -3.20
CA ARG A 236 6.54 20.76 -1.97
C ARG A 236 5.79 19.61 -1.32
N LEU A 237 5.96 19.51 -0.01
CA LEU A 237 5.14 18.65 0.82
C LEU A 237 3.81 19.34 1.11
N HIS A 238 2.72 18.73 0.70
CA HIS A 238 1.35 19.16 0.90
C HIS A 238 0.69 18.39 2.05
N ALA A 239 -0.24 19.04 2.74
CA ALA A 239 -1.16 18.45 3.71
C ALA A 239 -2.56 18.98 3.45
N LEU A 240 -3.48 18.13 2.99
CA LEU A 240 -4.86 18.50 2.71
C LEU A 240 -5.83 17.92 3.73
N ASP A 241 -6.81 18.71 4.12
CA ASP A 241 -7.98 18.24 4.89
C ASP A 241 -8.77 17.21 4.08
N LEU A 242 -8.96 16.02 4.61
CA LEU A 242 -9.60 14.90 3.89
C LEU A 242 -11.04 15.18 3.48
N SER A 243 -11.78 15.99 4.25
CA SER A 243 -13.19 16.26 3.97
C SER A 243 -13.40 17.31 2.89
N THR A 244 -12.43 18.20 2.69
CA THR A 244 -12.60 19.38 1.82
C THR A 244 -11.56 19.51 0.72
N GLY A 245 -10.42 18.82 0.83
CA GLY A 245 -9.27 19.00 -0.04
C GLY A 245 -8.52 20.34 0.19
N ALA A 246 -8.89 21.12 1.20
CA ALA A 246 -8.23 22.39 1.46
C ALA A 246 -6.85 22.19 2.09
N GLU A 247 -5.90 23.04 1.72
CA GLU A 247 -4.57 23.10 2.36
C GLU A 247 -4.71 23.35 3.87
N LEU A 248 -4.00 22.58 4.66
CA LEU A 248 -3.92 22.76 6.11
C LEU A 248 -2.89 23.82 6.48
N PRO A 249 -2.96 24.40 7.69
CA PRO A 249 -2.01 25.42 8.12
C PRO A 249 -0.54 24.95 8.05
N GLY A 250 0.30 25.69 7.36
CA GLY A 250 1.71 25.38 7.12
C GLY A 250 1.97 24.66 5.80
N SER A 251 0.92 24.23 5.10
CA SER A 251 0.97 23.62 3.78
C SER A 251 0.74 24.67 2.67
N PRO A 252 1.39 24.51 1.50
CA PRO A 252 2.49 23.59 1.24
C PRO A 252 3.82 24.06 1.85
N SER A 253 4.76 23.13 2.05
CA SER A 253 6.11 23.40 2.54
C SER A 253 7.15 23.07 1.48
N GLU A 254 7.99 24.04 1.10
CA GLU A 254 9.05 23.87 0.11
C GLU A 254 10.11 22.90 0.63
N ILE A 255 10.51 21.93 -0.21
CA ILE A 255 11.53 20.93 0.13
C ILE A 255 12.90 21.48 -0.19
N GLN A 256 13.74 21.57 0.83
CA GLN A 256 15.12 22.03 0.72
C GLN A 256 15.98 21.25 1.72
N ALA A 257 17.18 20.85 1.30
CA ALA A 257 18.10 20.16 2.18
C ALA A 257 19.55 20.46 1.84
N THR A 258 20.40 20.35 2.84
CA THR A 258 21.86 20.27 2.70
C THR A 258 22.38 19.16 3.62
N PHE A 259 23.42 18.46 3.19
CA PHE A 259 24.08 17.43 3.98
C PHE A 259 25.59 17.54 3.83
N PRO A 260 26.39 17.45 4.91
CA PRO A 260 27.85 17.51 4.81
C PRO A 260 28.40 16.42 3.88
N GLY A 261 29.21 16.81 2.89
CA GLY A 261 29.79 15.87 1.94
C GLY A 261 30.64 16.58 0.90
N ASN A 262 31.62 15.87 0.36
CA ASN A 262 32.55 16.36 -0.66
C ASN A 262 32.49 15.55 -1.95
N GLY A 263 31.44 14.73 -2.10
CA GLY A 263 31.25 13.88 -3.27
C GLY A 263 30.84 14.65 -4.54
N TYR A 264 30.52 13.90 -5.57
CA TYR A 264 30.11 14.44 -6.87
C TYR A 264 28.90 15.37 -6.74
N GLY A 265 28.97 16.53 -7.37
CA GLY A 265 27.91 17.55 -7.28
C GLY A 265 27.93 18.41 -6.03
N SER A 266 28.80 18.14 -5.03
CA SER A 266 28.87 18.91 -3.80
C SER A 266 29.33 20.36 -4.02
N SER A 267 28.87 21.26 -3.18
CA SER A 267 29.28 22.68 -3.17
C SER A 267 29.63 23.11 -1.75
N ASN A 268 30.83 23.72 -1.59
CA ASN A 268 31.33 24.23 -0.30
C ASN A 268 31.27 23.20 0.85
N GLY A 269 31.57 21.93 0.56
CA GLY A 269 31.58 20.86 1.56
C GLY A 269 30.20 20.33 1.94
N ASN A 270 29.19 20.55 1.09
CA ASN A 270 27.85 20.04 1.26
C ASN A 270 27.29 19.48 -0.05
N GLN A 271 26.55 18.40 0.04
CA GLN A 271 25.53 18.04 -0.93
C GLN A 271 24.34 19.00 -0.73
N VAL A 272 23.75 19.48 -1.84
CA VAL A 272 22.62 20.41 -1.83
C VAL A 272 21.50 19.79 -2.66
N PHE A 273 20.31 19.69 -2.08
CA PHE A 273 19.14 19.19 -2.80
C PHE A 273 18.71 20.21 -3.86
N ASP A 274 18.63 19.79 -5.10
CA ASP A 274 18.11 20.56 -6.23
C ASP A 274 16.75 19.94 -6.65
N PRO A 275 15.61 20.64 -6.51
CA PRO A 275 14.31 20.10 -6.86
C PRO A 275 14.16 19.75 -8.36
N GLY A 276 15.01 20.30 -9.24
CA GLY A 276 15.01 19.96 -10.66
C GLY A 276 15.82 18.71 -11.00
N GLN A 277 16.68 18.23 -10.10
CA GLN A 277 17.54 17.06 -10.28
C GLN A 277 16.86 15.75 -9.88
N TYR A 278 15.88 15.81 -9.00
CA TYR A 278 15.32 14.65 -8.32
C TYR A 278 13.83 14.46 -8.59
N ALA A 279 13.41 13.20 -8.69
CA ALA A 279 12.00 12.80 -8.66
C ALA A 279 11.67 12.16 -7.31
N GLU A 280 10.62 12.63 -6.65
CA GLU A 280 10.02 11.92 -5.53
C GLU A 280 9.12 10.82 -6.11
N ARG A 281 9.54 9.56 -5.96
CA ARG A 281 8.83 8.40 -6.51
C ARG A 281 8.41 7.39 -5.45
N VAL A 282 9.09 7.41 -4.33
CA VAL A 282 8.92 6.43 -3.25
C VAL A 282 7.66 6.74 -2.47
N GLY A 283 6.77 5.78 -2.30
CA GLY A 283 5.58 5.97 -1.44
C GLY A 283 5.97 6.43 -0.04
N LEU A 284 5.30 7.46 0.46
CA LEU A 284 5.58 8.10 1.74
C LEU A 284 5.43 7.13 2.92
N LEU A 285 6.18 7.39 3.98
CA LEU A 285 6.03 6.68 5.26
C LEU A 285 5.62 7.67 6.35
N LEU A 286 4.46 7.45 6.95
CA LEU A 286 4.04 8.15 8.18
C LEU A 286 4.30 7.25 9.38
N MET A 287 5.17 7.69 10.28
CA MET A 287 5.53 6.94 11.48
C MET A 287 5.91 7.88 12.62
N ASN A 288 5.32 7.68 13.81
CA ASN A 288 5.62 8.46 15.01
C ASN A 288 5.47 9.98 14.85
N GLY A 289 4.47 10.45 14.07
CA GLY A 289 4.22 11.88 13.83
C GLY A 289 5.23 12.54 12.89
N GLN A 290 5.97 11.73 12.13
CA GLN A 290 6.92 12.17 11.11
C GLN A 290 6.54 11.55 9.75
N ILE A 291 6.73 12.33 8.69
CA ILE A 291 6.58 11.90 7.30
C ILE A 291 7.99 11.76 6.73
N TYR A 292 8.31 10.57 6.21
CA TYR A 292 9.60 10.26 5.61
C TYR A 292 9.45 10.15 4.10
N LEU A 293 10.40 10.76 3.39
CA LEU A 293 10.44 10.96 1.94
C LEU A 293 11.77 10.46 1.40
N GLY A 294 11.77 9.85 0.20
CA GLY A 294 12.97 9.38 -0.47
C GLY A 294 12.99 9.78 -1.95
N TRP A 295 14.16 10.06 -2.51
CA TRP A 295 14.30 10.57 -3.87
C TRP A 295 15.18 9.72 -4.76
N THR A 296 14.81 9.69 -6.04
CA THR A 296 15.61 9.19 -7.17
C THR A 296 16.01 10.32 -8.11
N SER A 297 16.87 10.01 -9.08
CA SER A 297 17.17 10.90 -10.21
C SER A 297 16.13 10.78 -11.33
N HIS A 298 16.30 11.58 -12.38
CA HIS A 298 15.61 11.42 -13.66
C HIS A 298 16.50 10.60 -14.61
N CYS A 299 16.22 9.28 -14.77
CA CYS A 299 16.98 8.38 -15.68
C CYS A 299 18.51 8.46 -15.47
N ASP A 300 18.96 8.48 -14.24
CA ASP A 300 20.38 8.50 -13.85
C ASP A 300 21.18 9.67 -14.44
N GLU A 301 20.54 10.83 -14.62
CA GLU A 301 21.24 12.05 -15.02
C GLU A 301 22.09 12.60 -13.87
N ASP A 302 23.39 12.60 -14.08
CA ASP A 302 24.39 13.11 -13.13
C ASP A 302 24.44 14.66 -13.07
N PRO A 303 24.87 15.22 -11.91
CA PRO A 303 25.23 14.60 -10.63
C PRO A 303 24.01 14.40 -9.72
N TYR A 304 23.90 13.25 -9.07
CA TYR A 304 22.88 13.01 -8.05
C TYR A 304 23.39 12.14 -6.90
N THR A 305 22.65 12.13 -5.79
CA THR A 305 22.93 11.31 -4.61
C THR A 305 21.60 10.87 -3.99
N GLY A 306 21.60 9.83 -3.18
CA GLY A 306 20.38 9.36 -2.47
C GLY A 306 20.00 10.28 -1.30
N TRP A 307 18.73 10.69 -1.25
CA TRP A 307 18.19 11.51 -0.17
C TRP A 307 17.07 10.78 0.57
N LEU A 308 17.15 10.83 1.91
CA LEU A 308 16.08 10.46 2.82
C LEU A 308 15.85 11.64 3.77
N MET A 309 14.61 12.13 3.83
CA MET A 309 14.27 13.28 4.66
C MET A 309 13.07 13.00 5.56
N GLY A 310 13.09 13.54 6.77
CA GLY A 310 11.97 13.50 7.71
C GLY A 310 11.37 14.87 7.93
N TYR A 311 10.04 14.94 7.96
CA TYR A 311 9.25 16.14 8.19
C TYR A 311 8.27 15.92 9.32
N SER A 312 8.12 16.93 10.19
CA SER A 312 7.09 16.88 11.22
C SER A 312 5.70 16.95 10.58
N GLU A 313 4.85 15.97 10.85
CA GLU A 313 3.46 15.93 10.41
C GLU A 313 2.69 17.20 10.83
N ASN A 314 2.96 17.72 12.04
CA ASN A 314 2.23 18.85 12.60
C ASN A 314 2.62 20.22 12.02
N THR A 315 3.84 20.36 11.50
CA THR A 315 4.39 21.67 11.10
C THR A 315 4.89 21.70 9.67
N LEU A 316 4.99 20.54 9.01
CA LEU A 316 5.59 20.32 7.70
C LEU A 316 7.02 20.86 7.58
N LYS A 317 7.70 21.02 8.70
CA LYS A 317 9.11 21.44 8.71
C LYS A 317 10.01 20.23 8.74
N GLN A 318 11.10 20.30 7.98
CA GLN A 318 12.15 19.29 8.01
C GLN A 318 12.69 19.12 9.43
N THR A 319 12.76 17.88 9.89
CA THR A 319 13.30 17.51 11.22
C THR A 319 14.60 16.77 11.12
N SER A 320 14.82 16.06 9.99
CA SER A 320 16.01 15.24 9.79
C SER A 320 16.31 15.07 8.31
N VAL A 321 17.56 14.80 7.98
CA VAL A 321 18.04 14.51 6.63
C VAL A 321 19.22 13.53 6.71
N LEU A 322 19.24 12.59 5.75
CA LEU A 322 20.35 11.68 5.48
C LEU A 322 20.63 11.69 3.99
N ASN A 323 21.91 11.73 3.63
CA ASN A 323 22.35 11.48 2.26
C ASN A 323 23.11 10.16 2.24
N LEU A 324 22.85 9.31 1.23
CA LEU A 324 23.35 7.94 1.18
C LEU A 324 24.73 7.82 0.55
N THR A 325 25.14 8.79 -0.28
CA THR A 325 26.44 8.80 -0.96
C THR A 325 27.09 10.18 -0.95
N PRO A 326 27.29 10.76 0.28
CA PRO A 326 27.69 12.17 0.39
C PRO A 326 29.12 12.45 -0.06
N ASN A 327 29.97 11.41 -0.13
CA ASN A 327 31.40 11.56 -0.43
C ASN A 327 31.85 10.74 -1.66
N GLY A 328 30.91 10.19 -2.42
CA GLY A 328 31.21 9.43 -3.63
C GLY A 328 32.04 10.25 -4.64
N PRO A 329 32.97 9.62 -5.39
CA PRO A 329 33.94 10.32 -6.22
C PRO A 329 33.31 11.20 -7.29
N SER A 330 34.07 12.18 -7.78
CA SER A 330 33.62 13.23 -8.72
C SER A 330 33.82 12.87 -10.20
N THR A 331 33.91 11.61 -10.56
CA THR A 331 34.08 11.18 -11.95
C THR A 331 32.78 10.56 -12.46
N PRO A 332 32.25 11.03 -13.62
CA PRO A 332 31.01 10.46 -14.15
C PRO A 332 31.23 9.03 -14.59
N HIS A 333 30.54 8.10 -14.01
CA HIS A 333 30.29 6.71 -14.45
C HIS A 333 29.37 6.01 -13.46
N TYR A 334 28.65 5.01 -13.88
CA TYR A 334 27.84 4.13 -13.02
C TYR A 334 28.59 3.81 -11.72
N GLY A 335 28.01 4.20 -10.58
CA GLY A 335 28.62 4.03 -9.27
C GLY A 335 29.40 5.23 -8.70
N ASN A 336 29.22 6.44 -9.23
CA ASN A 336 29.90 7.64 -8.74
C ASN A 336 28.92 8.64 -8.10
N GLY A 337 28.83 8.65 -6.78
CA GLY A 337 27.74 9.31 -6.07
C GLY A 337 26.51 8.42 -6.13
N GLU A 338 25.45 8.83 -6.81
CA GLU A 338 24.22 8.04 -7.07
C GLU A 338 23.60 7.47 -5.75
N GLY A 339 23.21 6.18 -5.69
CA GLY A 339 22.65 5.57 -4.49
C GLY A 339 21.25 6.11 -4.16
N SER A 340 20.42 6.25 -5.17
CA SER A 340 19.08 6.82 -5.07
C SER A 340 18.05 5.84 -4.50
N ILE A 341 16.94 6.37 -3.99
CA ILE A 341 15.83 5.57 -3.48
C ILE A 341 14.68 5.67 -4.48
N TRP A 342 14.47 4.65 -5.32
CA TRP A 342 13.37 4.67 -6.29
C TRP A 342 12.41 3.48 -6.20
N MET A 343 12.89 2.30 -5.84
CA MET A 343 12.14 1.08 -5.52
C MET A 343 10.91 0.82 -6.41
N ALA A 344 10.97 1.24 -7.69
CA ALA A 344 9.85 1.17 -8.63
C ALA A 344 8.52 1.77 -8.11
N GLY A 345 8.58 2.77 -7.25
CA GLY A 345 7.41 3.39 -6.62
C GLY A 345 6.92 2.70 -5.35
N ALA A 346 7.61 1.67 -4.86
CA ALA A 346 7.31 1.06 -3.56
C ALA A 346 7.56 2.05 -2.41
N GLY A 347 6.81 1.88 -1.31
CA GLY A 347 6.96 2.74 -0.15
C GLY A 347 8.11 2.35 0.77
N LEU A 348 8.68 3.32 1.48
CA LEU A 348 9.58 3.07 2.60
C LEU A 348 8.89 2.19 3.64
N ALA A 349 9.53 1.11 4.10
CA ALA A 349 8.98 0.26 5.15
C ALA A 349 9.41 0.75 6.55
N GLY A 350 8.55 0.60 7.54
CA GLY A 350 8.81 1.04 8.91
C GLY A 350 8.42 -0.01 9.94
N ASP A 351 9.26 -0.20 10.97
CA ASP A 351 8.97 -1.11 12.08
C ASP A 351 8.43 -0.38 13.32
N SER A 352 7.92 -1.15 14.28
CA SER A 352 7.38 -0.62 15.54
C SER A 352 8.46 -0.02 16.47
N GLN A 353 9.73 -0.22 16.17
CA GLN A 353 10.87 0.34 16.92
C GLN A 353 11.30 1.71 16.34
N GLY A 354 10.70 2.14 15.24
CA GLY A 354 11.01 3.40 14.58
C GLY A 354 12.20 3.30 13.62
N ASN A 355 12.49 2.14 13.06
CA ASN A 355 13.46 2.00 11.99
C ASN A 355 12.77 2.02 10.63
N ILE A 356 13.45 2.59 9.65
CA ILE A 356 13.06 2.62 8.25
C ILE A 356 13.91 1.62 7.48
N PHE A 357 13.29 0.87 6.56
CA PHE A 357 13.96 -0.10 5.70
C PHE A 357 13.63 0.19 4.25
N PHE A 358 14.65 0.12 3.40
CA PHE A 358 14.54 0.33 1.95
C PHE A 358 15.72 -0.28 1.21
N LEU A 359 15.59 -0.40 -0.10
CA LEU A 359 16.67 -0.77 -1.00
C LEU A 359 17.14 0.49 -1.71
N ASP A 360 18.42 0.79 -1.69
CA ASP A 360 18.97 1.86 -2.52
C ASP A 360 19.58 1.32 -3.81
N ALA A 361 19.64 2.18 -4.80
CA ALA A 361 20.07 1.84 -6.15
C ALA A 361 21.59 1.91 -6.31
N ASN A 362 22.04 1.63 -7.53
CA ASN A 362 23.42 1.76 -7.93
C ASN A 362 24.05 3.04 -7.40
N GLY A 363 25.28 2.95 -6.95
CA GLY A 363 25.99 4.10 -6.42
C GLY A 363 27.29 3.73 -5.75
N THR A 364 27.99 4.74 -5.31
CA THR A 364 29.26 4.55 -4.58
C THR A 364 29.01 3.81 -3.29
N PHE A 365 29.72 2.70 -3.11
CA PHE A 365 29.85 2.02 -1.82
C PHE A 365 31.30 2.10 -1.35
N ASP A 366 31.56 2.71 -0.19
CA ASP A 366 32.90 2.73 0.38
C ASP A 366 33.22 1.40 1.05
N GLN A 367 34.03 0.59 0.38
CA GLN A 367 34.45 -0.73 0.87
C GLN A 367 35.45 -0.64 2.04
N THR A 368 35.98 0.57 2.37
CA THR A 368 36.78 0.80 3.57
C THR A 368 35.86 0.95 4.77
N LEU A 369 35.82 -0.07 5.61
CA LEU A 369 34.93 -0.08 6.75
C LEU A 369 35.61 0.48 8.00
N ASN A 370 34.85 1.21 8.81
CA ASN A 370 35.25 1.61 10.15
C ASN A 370 35.22 0.42 11.15
N SER A 371 35.63 0.65 12.39
CA SER A 371 35.68 -0.39 13.44
C SER A 371 34.32 -1.01 13.79
N SER A 372 33.21 -0.39 13.42
CA SER A 372 31.84 -0.90 13.61
C SER A 372 31.29 -1.60 12.36
N GLY A 373 32.10 -1.70 11.30
CA GLY A 373 31.72 -2.36 10.06
C GLY A 373 30.84 -1.51 9.14
N PHE A 374 30.85 -0.17 9.28
CA PHE A 374 30.16 0.75 8.38
C PHE A 374 31.14 1.40 7.40
N PRO A 375 30.70 1.78 6.18
CA PRO A 375 31.48 2.58 5.24
C PRO A 375 32.09 3.80 5.92
N ALA A 376 33.42 3.97 5.81
CA ALA A 376 34.16 4.99 6.54
C ALA A 376 33.84 6.41 6.05
N GLN A 377 33.48 6.55 4.76
CA GLN A 377 33.06 7.81 4.13
C GLN A 377 31.54 8.02 4.20
N GLY A 378 30.76 7.01 4.63
CA GLY A 378 29.31 7.10 4.73
C GLY A 378 28.56 6.88 3.39
N ASP A 379 29.21 6.28 2.39
CA ASP A 379 28.63 6.00 1.08
C ASP A 379 28.11 4.55 1.03
N PHE A 380 26.80 4.39 0.80
CA PHE A 380 26.07 3.12 0.93
C PHE A 380 25.42 2.61 -0.37
N GLY A 381 25.82 3.08 -1.54
CA GLY A 381 25.18 2.69 -2.82
C GLY A 381 25.00 1.18 -2.98
N ASN A 382 23.89 0.76 -3.57
CA ASN A 382 23.49 -0.61 -3.84
C ASN A 382 23.36 -1.48 -2.58
N ALA A 383 22.65 -1.00 -1.56
CA ALA A 383 22.51 -1.68 -0.29
C ALA A 383 21.06 -1.84 0.18
N PHE A 384 20.79 -2.85 0.99
CA PHE A 384 19.59 -2.95 1.81
C PHE A 384 19.83 -2.19 3.11
N MET A 385 19.12 -1.11 3.31
CA MET A 385 19.36 -0.17 4.41
C MET A 385 18.39 -0.34 5.57
N LYS A 386 18.92 -0.17 6.78
CA LYS A 386 18.16 0.08 8.01
C LYS A 386 18.59 1.43 8.58
N VAL A 387 17.64 2.35 8.69
CA VAL A 387 17.87 3.69 9.20
C VAL A 387 17.08 3.90 10.50
N SER A 388 17.75 4.30 11.57
CA SER A 388 17.11 4.69 12.84
C SER A 388 16.55 6.10 12.76
N THR A 389 15.38 6.31 13.36
CA THR A 389 14.77 7.65 13.52
C THR A 389 14.83 8.17 14.96
N THR A 390 15.68 7.57 15.79
CA THR A 390 15.78 7.90 17.22
C THR A 390 16.11 9.38 17.45
N GLY A 391 15.31 10.04 18.28
CA GLY A 391 15.49 11.46 18.60
C GLY A 391 15.20 12.40 17.42
N ASN A 392 14.41 11.97 16.45
CA ASN A 392 14.14 12.68 15.19
C ASN A 392 15.43 12.94 14.38
N GLN A 393 16.38 12.00 14.44
CA GLN A 393 17.60 12.03 13.63
C GLN A 393 17.62 10.79 12.73
N LEU A 394 17.98 10.96 11.46
CA LEU A 394 18.21 9.85 10.54
C LEU A 394 19.67 9.41 10.62
N ALA A 395 19.89 8.14 10.88
CA ALA A 395 21.23 7.56 10.90
C ALA A 395 21.21 6.10 10.44
N ALA A 396 22.17 5.69 9.60
CA ALA A 396 22.35 4.29 9.24
C ALA A 396 22.56 3.46 10.52
N ALA A 397 21.65 2.53 10.80
CA ALA A 397 21.66 1.69 11.99
C ALA A 397 22.22 0.29 11.68
N ASP A 398 21.96 -0.21 10.49
CA ASP A 398 22.53 -1.45 9.95
C ASP A 398 22.34 -1.48 8.42
N TYR A 399 22.93 -2.44 7.74
CA TYR A 399 22.78 -2.62 6.30
C TYR A 399 23.23 -4.01 5.85
N PHE A 400 22.84 -4.39 4.64
CA PHE A 400 23.45 -5.47 3.87
C PHE A 400 23.88 -4.93 2.50
N ALA A 401 25.05 -5.31 2.05
CA ALA A 401 25.53 -5.06 0.69
C ALA A 401 26.19 -6.33 0.15
N ALA A 402 25.86 -6.70 -1.10
CA ALA A 402 26.37 -7.91 -1.73
C ALA A 402 27.90 -7.85 -1.92
N TYR A 403 28.57 -9.01 -1.88
CA TYR A 403 30.02 -9.08 -2.04
C TYR A 403 30.50 -8.56 -3.41
N ASP A 404 29.66 -8.64 -4.41
CA ASP A 404 29.90 -8.26 -5.82
C ASP A 404 29.17 -6.97 -6.23
N LEU A 405 28.63 -6.21 -5.27
CA LEU A 405 27.85 -4.98 -5.49
C LEU A 405 28.48 -4.01 -6.50
N GLN A 406 29.82 -3.95 -6.60
CA GLN A 406 30.49 -3.07 -7.54
C GLN A 406 30.28 -3.56 -8.99
N SER A 407 30.39 -4.85 -9.24
CA SER A 407 30.12 -5.41 -10.56
C SER A 407 28.63 -5.35 -10.92
N GLU A 408 27.75 -5.43 -9.93
CA GLU A 408 26.32 -5.22 -10.12
C GLU A 408 26.02 -3.77 -10.50
N SER A 409 26.57 -2.79 -9.77
CA SER A 409 26.45 -1.36 -10.11
C SER A 409 26.99 -1.06 -11.50
N ASP A 410 28.19 -1.58 -11.86
CA ASP A 410 28.80 -1.40 -13.18
C ASP A 410 27.95 -2.02 -14.32
N ALA A 411 27.11 -3.01 -14.01
CA ALA A 411 26.22 -3.70 -14.94
C ALA A 411 24.76 -3.21 -14.91
N ASP A 412 24.46 -2.13 -14.17
CA ASP A 412 23.10 -1.64 -13.94
C ASP A 412 22.17 -2.70 -13.31
N GLN A 413 22.72 -3.48 -12.37
CA GLN A 413 21.98 -4.51 -11.62
C GLN A 413 21.67 -4.03 -10.19
N ASP A 414 21.00 -2.89 -10.10
CA ASP A 414 20.73 -2.30 -8.80
C ASP A 414 19.71 -3.07 -7.96
N LEU A 415 20.04 -3.23 -6.69
CA LEU A 415 19.15 -3.79 -5.68
C LEU A 415 17.92 -2.89 -5.46
N GLY A 416 18.09 -1.58 -5.57
CA GLY A 416 17.07 -0.57 -5.36
C GLY A 416 15.99 -0.49 -6.44
N SER A 417 15.97 -1.38 -7.42
CA SER A 417 14.84 -1.49 -8.38
C SER A 417 13.59 -2.08 -7.74
N GLY A 418 13.72 -2.94 -6.74
CA GLY A 418 12.61 -3.51 -5.99
C GLY A 418 12.38 -2.86 -4.64
N GLY A 419 11.30 -3.24 -3.95
CA GLY A 419 10.92 -2.74 -2.64
C GLY A 419 11.28 -3.69 -1.49
N ALA A 420 11.45 -3.13 -0.29
CA ALA A 420 11.66 -3.86 0.95
C ALA A 420 10.34 -4.13 1.67
N MET A 421 10.08 -5.39 2.04
CA MET A 421 8.92 -5.81 2.82
C MET A 421 9.36 -6.37 4.16
N LEU A 422 8.70 -5.95 5.26
CA LEU A 422 8.94 -6.54 6.59
C LEU A 422 7.99 -7.72 6.80
N LEU A 423 8.55 -8.83 7.23
CA LEU A 423 7.78 -10.02 7.57
C LEU A 423 7.30 -9.97 9.02
N PRO A 424 6.20 -10.65 9.37
CA PRO A 424 5.82 -10.85 10.75
C PRO A 424 6.91 -11.60 11.51
N ASP A 425 6.83 -11.63 12.84
CA ASP A 425 7.72 -12.41 13.68
C ASP A 425 7.63 -13.89 13.34
N LEU A 426 8.76 -14.50 12.99
CA LEU A 426 8.85 -15.90 12.59
C LEU A 426 9.70 -16.69 13.58
N THR A 427 9.39 -17.97 13.77
CA THR A 427 10.18 -18.85 14.65
C THR A 427 11.07 -19.76 13.82
N ASP A 428 12.38 -19.76 14.09
CA ASP A 428 13.34 -20.65 13.42
C ASP A 428 13.30 -22.09 14.00
N ALA A 429 14.05 -23.00 13.37
CA ALA A 429 14.11 -24.40 13.76
C ALA A 429 14.62 -24.65 15.21
N ASN A 430 15.26 -23.66 15.83
CA ASN A 430 15.76 -23.72 17.21
C ASN A 430 14.77 -23.08 18.20
N GLY A 431 13.60 -22.60 17.75
CA GLY A 431 12.61 -21.94 18.58
C GLY A 431 12.94 -20.45 18.85
N VAL A 432 13.86 -19.85 18.10
CA VAL A 432 14.22 -18.44 18.23
C VAL A 432 13.31 -17.59 17.33
N THR A 433 12.76 -16.53 17.88
CA THR A 433 12.02 -15.54 17.10
C THR A 433 12.99 -14.74 16.21
N ARG A 434 12.64 -14.61 14.94
CA ARG A 434 13.37 -13.84 13.92
C ARG A 434 12.53 -12.69 13.42
N HIS A 435 13.14 -11.53 13.33
CA HIS A 435 12.55 -10.34 12.74
C HIS A 435 13.13 -10.14 11.35
N LEU A 436 12.43 -10.60 10.32
CA LEU A 436 12.97 -10.68 8.96
C LEU A 436 12.40 -9.57 8.05
N ALA A 437 13.19 -9.22 7.05
CA ALA A 437 12.78 -8.42 5.90
C ALA A 437 13.18 -9.15 4.62
N VAL A 438 12.44 -8.91 3.53
CA VAL A 438 12.72 -9.49 2.22
C VAL A 438 12.78 -8.41 1.16
N GLY A 439 13.72 -8.54 0.22
CA GLY A 439 13.90 -7.67 -0.93
C GLY A 439 14.57 -8.38 -2.09
N ALA A 440 14.43 -7.82 -3.28
CA ALA A 440 15.04 -8.31 -4.52
C ALA A 440 15.24 -7.15 -5.48
N GLY A 441 16.25 -7.22 -6.32
CA GLY A 441 16.60 -6.21 -7.30
C GLY A 441 16.74 -6.77 -8.73
N LYS A 442 17.48 -6.05 -9.57
CA LYS A 442 17.77 -6.46 -10.97
C LYS A 442 18.71 -7.66 -11.05
N ASP A 443 19.44 -7.95 -9.98
CA ASP A 443 20.38 -9.07 -9.85
C ASP A 443 19.71 -10.45 -9.83
N THR A 444 18.38 -10.52 -9.86
CA THR A 444 17.54 -11.73 -9.88
C THR A 444 17.49 -12.53 -8.57
N ASN A 445 18.23 -12.11 -7.55
CA ASN A 445 18.29 -12.77 -6.25
C ASN A 445 17.18 -12.30 -5.31
N ILE A 446 16.73 -13.18 -4.41
CA ILE A 446 15.89 -12.79 -3.28
C ILE A 446 16.75 -12.82 -2.02
N TYR A 447 16.76 -11.72 -1.29
CA TYR A 447 17.47 -11.57 -0.02
C TYR A 447 16.50 -11.57 1.14
N LEU A 448 16.64 -12.52 2.06
CA LEU A 448 15.95 -12.60 3.33
C LEU A 448 16.92 -12.13 4.43
N ILE A 449 16.64 -10.97 5.00
CA ILE A 449 17.54 -10.25 5.90
C ILE A 449 17.02 -10.34 7.34
N ASP A 450 17.90 -10.69 8.30
CA ASP A 450 17.59 -10.55 9.72
C ASP A 450 17.74 -9.08 10.15
N ARG A 451 16.62 -8.42 10.49
CA ARG A 451 16.59 -6.98 10.87
C ARG A 451 17.38 -6.65 12.13
N ASP A 452 17.72 -7.66 12.94
CA ASP A 452 18.53 -7.50 14.15
C ASP A 452 20.03 -7.60 13.86
N ASN A 453 20.40 -8.20 12.71
CA ASN A 453 21.78 -8.30 12.22
C ASN A 453 21.76 -8.53 10.70
N MET A 454 21.83 -7.44 9.94
CA MET A 454 21.63 -7.49 8.49
C MET A 454 22.80 -8.10 7.72
N GLY A 455 23.96 -8.30 8.36
CA GLY A 455 25.11 -8.98 7.76
C GLY A 455 26.21 -8.04 7.28
N LYS A 456 25.91 -6.79 6.99
CA LYS A 456 26.84 -5.77 6.48
C LYS A 456 27.52 -6.18 5.16
N PHE A 457 28.70 -5.65 4.91
CA PHE A 457 29.50 -5.96 3.72
C PHE A 457 30.64 -6.90 4.06
N ASN A 458 30.78 -7.95 3.25
CA ASN A 458 31.95 -8.83 3.26
C ASN A 458 32.44 -9.01 1.81
N PRO A 459 33.67 -8.60 1.45
CA PRO A 459 34.14 -8.57 0.06
C PRO A 459 34.31 -9.96 -0.59
N SER A 460 34.00 -11.04 0.10
CA SER A 460 34.21 -12.40 -0.38
C SER A 460 32.94 -13.24 -0.47
N THR A 461 31.86 -12.89 0.24
CA THR A 461 30.69 -13.76 0.34
C THR A 461 29.49 -13.06 0.98
N ASN A 462 28.28 -13.46 0.58
CA ASN A 462 27.02 -13.09 1.22
C ASN A 462 26.61 -13.97 2.41
N ASN A 463 27.48 -14.86 2.89
CA ASN A 463 27.13 -15.85 3.94
C ASN A 463 26.68 -15.26 5.28
N ALA A 464 26.83 -13.96 5.49
CA ALA A 464 26.34 -13.26 6.68
C ALA A 464 24.85 -12.88 6.59
N VAL A 465 24.24 -12.90 5.41
CA VAL A 465 22.82 -12.71 5.24
C VAL A 465 22.04 -13.89 5.79
N HIS A 466 20.82 -13.68 6.28
CA HIS A 466 20.01 -14.77 6.85
C HIS A 466 19.73 -15.87 5.82
N GLN A 467 19.33 -15.48 4.60
CA GLN A 467 19.22 -16.39 3.45
C GLN A 467 19.31 -15.57 2.14
N GLU A 468 19.98 -16.13 1.16
CA GLU A 468 19.98 -15.67 -0.23
C GLU A 468 19.42 -16.79 -1.10
N LEU A 469 18.57 -16.42 -2.07
CA LEU A 469 18.05 -17.31 -3.12
C LEU A 469 18.58 -16.83 -4.46
N PRO A 470 19.75 -17.29 -4.91
CA PRO A 470 20.36 -16.86 -6.16
C PRO A 470 19.51 -17.24 -7.37
N GLY A 471 19.28 -16.29 -8.29
CA GLY A 471 18.54 -16.52 -9.54
C GLY A 471 17.08 -16.95 -9.35
N ALA A 472 16.47 -16.62 -8.21
CA ALA A 472 15.09 -16.99 -7.91
C ALA A 472 14.06 -16.33 -8.83
N LEU A 473 14.40 -15.15 -9.37
CA LEU A 473 13.57 -14.37 -10.31
C LEU A 473 14.27 -14.32 -11.66
N SER A 474 13.58 -14.75 -12.73
CA SER A 474 14.20 -14.92 -14.05
C SER A 474 14.67 -13.63 -14.70
N GLY A 475 14.05 -12.49 -14.43
CA GLY A 475 14.38 -11.20 -15.05
C GLY A 475 14.63 -10.08 -14.04
N GLY A 476 14.76 -10.40 -12.75
CA GLY A 476 14.90 -9.41 -11.69
C GLY A 476 13.57 -8.79 -11.25
N ALA A 477 13.63 -7.94 -10.23
CA ALA A 477 12.48 -7.27 -9.65
C ALA A 477 12.53 -5.76 -9.88
N TRP A 478 11.51 -5.22 -10.55
CA TRP A 478 11.09 -3.81 -10.54
C TRP A 478 9.73 -3.71 -9.86
N SER A 479 9.57 -4.48 -8.81
CA SER A 479 8.31 -4.69 -8.12
C SER A 479 8.56 -5.02 -6.66
N MET A 480 7.50 -5.07 -5.89
CA MET A 480 7.53 -5.44 -4.49
C MET A 480 6.82 -6.77 -4.30
N PRO A 481 7.25 -7.63 -3.35
CA PRO A 481 6.52 -8.84 -3.02
C PRO A 481 5.28 -8.55 -2.18
N THR A 482 4.39 -9.54 -2.04
CA THR A 482 3.34 -9.55 -1.02
C THR A 482 3.44 -10.80 -0.15
N PHE A 483 2.85 -10.72 1.06
CA PHE A 483 2.87 -11.82 2.02
C PHE A 483 1.45 -12.28 2.35
N PHE A 484 1.25 -13.59 2.37
CA PHE A 484 -0.02 -14.18 2.83
C PHE A 484 0.18 -15.64 3.29
N ASN A 485 -0.34 -15.99 4.46
CA ASN A 485 -0.33 -17.35 5.00
C ASN A 485 1.06 -18.03 4.88
N ASP A 486 2.06 -17.46 5.52
CA ASP A 486 3.44 -17.95 5.52
C ASP A 486 4.05 -18.15 4.12
N THR A 487 3.65 -17.33 3.16
CA THR A 487 4.16 -17.39 1.79
C THR A 487 4.44 -15.99 1.26
N VAL A 488 5.61 -15.81 0.66
CA VAL A 488 6.00 -14.60 -0.10
C VAL A 488 5.73 -14.83 -1.57
N TYR A 489 5.12 -13.85 -2.22
CA TYR A 489 4.78 -13.90 -3.65
C TYR A 489 5.52 -12.80 -4.39
N TYR A 490 6.21 -13.16 -5.48
CA TYR A 490 6.92 -12.26 -6.39
C TYR A 490 6.43 -12.43 -7.82
N ALA A 491 6.34 -11.32 -8.57
CA ALA A 491 6.14 -11.33 -10.02
C ALA A 491 7.22 -10.45 -10.66
N GLY A 492 8.37 -11.03 -10.96
CA GLY A 492 9.50 -10.36 -11.60
C GLY A 492 9.25 -10.03 -13.08
N GLN A 493 10.15 -9.24 -13.68
CA GLN A 493 10.09 -8.89 -15.08
C GLN A 493 10.29 -10.12 -15.97
N GLY A 494 9.38 -10.33 -16.93
CA GLY A 494 9.42 -11.48 -17.83
C GLY A 494 9.24 -12.83 -17.13
N ASP A 495 8.88 -12.82 -15.86
CA ASP A 495 8.75 -13.99 -15.00
C ASP A 495 7.29 -14.29 -14.63
N HIS A 496 7.04 -15.44 -14.06
CA HIS A 496 5.75 -15.84 -13.51
C HIS A 496 5.51 -15.22 -12.14
N LEU A 497 4.26 -15.12 -11.72
CA LEU A 497 3.94 -14.93 -10.30
C LEU A 497 4.33 -16.21 -9.57
N LYS A 498 5.27 -16.12 -8.63
CA LYS A 498 5.90 -17.23 -7.91
C LYS A 498 5.55 -17.19 -6.43
N ALA A 499 5.31 -18.37 -5.84
CA ALA A 499 5.03 -18.54 -4.42
C ALA A 499 6.21 -19.19 -3.71
N PHE A 500 6.77 -18.52 -2.69
CA PHE A 500 7.87 -19.02 -1.85
C PHE A 500 7.38 -19.21 -0.41
N PRO A 501 6.93 -20.41 -0.01
CA PRO A 501 6.54 -20.70 1.37
C PRO A 501 7.68 -20.49 2.35
N ILE A 502 7.34 -20.04 3.57
CA ILE A 502 8.26 -19.85 4.68
C ILE A 502 8.05 -20.98 5.69
N ALA A 503 9.12 -21.62 6.09
CA ALA A 503 9.12 -22.59 7.17
C ALA A 503 10.40 -22.44 8.00
N ASN A 504 10.28 -22.47 9.34
CA ASN A 504 11.43 -22.28 10.24
C ASN A 504 12.20 -20.96 9.96
N ALA A 505 11.49 -19.89 9.62
CA ALA A 505 12.06 -18.60 9.26
C ALA A 505 12.97 -18.61 8.01
N LEU A 506 12.76 -19.54 7.08
CA LEU A 506 13.46 -19.65 5.80
C LEU A 506 12.46 -19.78 4.66
N LEU A 507 12.71 -19.11 3.55
CA LEU A 507 12.01 -19.29 2.29
C LEU A 507 12.36 -20.64 1.66
N ALA A 508 11.41 -21.28 1.00
CA ALA A 508 11.69 -22.40 0.13
C ALA A 508 12.70 -22.00 -0.96
N THR A 509 13.68 -22.85 -1.26
CA THR A 509 14.76 -22.56 -2.23
C THR A 509 14.30 -22.58 -3.70
N SER A 510 13.07 -22.99 -3.94
CA SER A 510 12.39 -22.94 -5.23
C SER A 510 10.90 -22.63 -5.01
N PRO A 511 10.21 -22.00 -5.96
CA PRO A 511 8.78 -21.73 -5.81
C PRO A 511 7.98 -23.02 -5.71
N ALA A 512 7.00 -23.04 -4.82
CA ALA A 512 6.06 -24.15 -4.66
C ALA A 512 4.96 -24.13 -5.70
N ALA A 513 4.65 -22.97 -6.28
CA ALA A 513 3.67 -22.76 -7.34
C ALA A 513 4.03 -21.53 -8.17
N GLU A 514 3.61 -21.56 -9.44
CA GLU A 514 3.79 -20.47 -10.39
C GLU A 514 2.50 -20.24 -11.19
N SER A 515 2.26 -18.99 -11.63
CA SER A 515 1.18 -18.68 -12.57
C SER A 515 1.49 -19.23 -13.97
N ALA A 516 0.43 -19.44 -14.79
CA ALA A 516 0.61 -19.90 -16.16
C ALA A 516 1.17 -18.80 -17.08
N ASN A 517 0.77 -17.53 -16.88
CA ASN A 517 1.26 -16.37 -17.62
C ASN A 517 2.54 -15.82 -16.98
N SER A 518 3.31 -15.08 -17.77
CA SER A 518 4.45 -14.26 -17.32
C SER A 518 4.10 -12.79 -17.43
N PHE A 519 4.72 -11.97 -16.59
CA PHE A 519 4.50 -10.52 -16.53
C PHE A 519 5.61 -9.80 -17.31
N ALA A 520 5.24 -9.13 -18.40
CA ALA A 520 6.17 -8.30 -19.18
C ALA A 520 6.75 -7.17 -18.30
N TYR A 521 7.71 -6.40 -18.85
CA TYR A 521 8.29 -5.25 -18.13
C TYR A 521 7.19 -4.27 -17.67
N PRO A 522 7.19 -3.89 -16.41
CA PRO A 522 8.23 -4.06 -15.36
C PRO A 522 8.05 -5.30 -14.46
N GLY A 523 7.22 -6.25 -14.76
CA GLY A 523 6.70 -7.23 -13.84
C GLY A 523 5.42 -6.74 -13.18
N SER A 524 5.09 -7.21 -12.00
CA SER A 524 3.92 -6.76 -11.24
C SER A 524 4.22 -6.70 -9.74
N THR A 525 3.68 -5.70 -9.06
CA THR A 525 3.57 -5.67 -7.60
C THR A 525 2.23 -6.28 -7.20
N PRO A 526 2.20 -7.52 -6.70
CA PRO A 526 0.95 -8.17 -6.31
C PRO A 526 0.42 -7.64 -4.98
N SER A 527 -0.90 -7.71 -4.79
CA SER A 527 -1.58 -7.47 -3.51
C SER A 527 -2.49 -8.63 -3.17
N VAL A 528 -2.80 -8.82 -1.88
CA VAL A 528 -3.68 -9.90 -1.42
C VAL A 528 -4.91 -9.33 -0.74
N SER A 529 -6.06 -9.91 -1.04
CA SER A 529 -7.29 -9.71 -0.25
C SER A 529 -7.74 -11.02 0.39
N SER A 530 -8.21 -10.96 1.64
CA SER A 530 -8.72 -12.13 2.34
C SER A 530 -9.56 -11.75 3.57
N ASN A 531 -10.31 -12.69 4.10
CA ASN A 531 -10.94 -12.60 5.42
C ASN A 531 -10.09 -13.34 6.45
N GLY A 532 -9.18 -12.64 7.12
CA GLY A 532 -8.13 -13.26 7.90
C GLY A 532 -7.33 -14.21 7.01
N SER A 533 -7.12 -15.45 7.43
CA SER A 533 -6.42 -16.48 6.65
C SER A 533 -7.30 -17.19 5.60
N GLN A 534 -8.57 -16.77 5.42
CA GLN A 534 -9.54 -17.46 4.57
C GLN A 534 -9.86 -16.63 3.31
N ASN A 535 -10.27 -17.33 2.25
CA ASN A 535 -10.72 -16.71 0.99
C ASN A 535 -9.68 -15.78 0.34
N GLY A 536 -8.39 -16.12 0.49
CA GLY A 536 -7.31 -15.36 -0.14
C GLY A 536 -7.44 -15.28 -1.66
N ILE A 537 -7.16 -14.11 -2.22
CA ILE A 537 -7.02 -13.86 -3.66
C ILE A 537 -5.79 -13.00 -3.85
N ILE A 538 -4.90 -13.41 -4.75
CA ILE A 538 -3.76 -12.59 -5.16
C ILE A 538 -4.14 -11.82 -6.42
N TRP A 539 -3.96 -10.52 -6.38
CA TRP A 539 -4.23 -9.59 -7.46
C TRP A 539 -2.91 -9.09 -8.04
N ALA A 540 -2.82 -9.07 -9.37
CA ALA A 540 -1.65 -8.58 -10.09
C ALA A 540 -2.09 -7.82 -11.34
N VAL A 541 -1.34 -6.78 -11.71
CA VAL A 541 -1.58 -6.02 -12.96
C VAL A 541 -0.47 -6.32 -13.94
N GLU A 542 -0.83 -6.77 -15.12
CA GLU A 542 0.09 -6.93 -16.25
C GLU A 542 0.01 -5.71 -17.17
N ASN A 543 1.17 -5.25 -17.64
CA ASN A 543 1.32 -4.18 -18.62
C ASN A 543 1.53 -4.80 -20.01
N GLN A 544 0.61 -4.59 -20.95
CA GLN A 544 0.64 -5.13 -22.30
C GLN A 544 0.77 -4.05 -23.39
N SER A 545 1.63 -3.03 -23.18
CA SER A 545 1.94 -2.00 -24.19
C SER A 545 0.69 -1.29 -24.77
N GLY A 546 -0.07 -0.63 -23.92
CA GLY A 546 -1.27 0.14 -24.25
C GLY A 546 -2.56 -0.44 -23.64
N ALA A 547 -2.50 -1.65 -23.08
CA ALA A 547 -3.60 -2.27 -22.36
C ALA A 547 -3.10 -2.83 -21.02
N GLY A 548 -3.82 -2.51 -19.93
CA GLY A 548 -3.62 -3.15 -18.64
C GLY A 548 -4.49 -4.40 -18.50
N VAL A 549 -3.98 -5.42 -17.85
CA VAL A 549 -4.75 -6.63 -17.51
C VAL A 549 -4.71 -6.85 -16.01
N LEU A 550 -5.87 -6.87 -15.38
CA LEU A 550 -6.00 -7.24 -13.97
C LEU A 550 -6.19 -8.75 -13.87
N HIS A 551 -5.32 -9.41 -13.12
CA HIS A 551 -5.35 -10.84 -12.83
C HIS A 551 -5.76 -11.10 -11.39
N ALA A 552 -6.46 -12.22 -11.17
CA ALA A 552 -6.77 -12.75 -9.84
C ALA A 552 -6.42 -14.24 -9.77
N TYR A 553 -5.63 -14.63 -8.77
CA TYR A 553 -5.17 -16.01 -8.59
C TYR A 553 -5.60 -16.58 -7.24
N ASN A 554 -5.77 -17.91 -7.24
CA ASN A 554 -5.95 -18.66 -6.00
C ASN A 554 -4.57 -18.86 -5.34
N PRO A 555 -4.31 -18.33 -4.13
CA PRO A 555 -3.02 -18.47 -3.45
C PRO A 555 -2.65 -19.91 -3.11
N ALA A 556 -3.65 -20.81 -2.98
CA ALA A 556 -3.39 -22.24 -2.74
C ALA A 556 -2.89 -22.96 -4.00
N ASN A 557 -3.11 -22.39 -5.19
CA ASN A 557 -2.68 -22.94 -6.47
C ASN A 557 -2.63 -21.85 -7.53
N LEU A 558 -1.48 -21.20 -7.72
CA LEU A 558 -1.28 -20.12 -8.68
C LEU A 558 -1.54 -20.52 -10.13
N GLY A 559 -1.45 -21.81 -10.45
CA GLY A 559 -1.87 -22.33 -11.76
C GLY A 559 -3.38 -22.22 -12.03
N THR A 560 -4.17 -21.88 -10.99
CA THR A 560 -5.61 -21.60 -11.11
C THR A 560 -5.84 -20.09 -11.10
N GLU A 561 -5.95 -19.51 -12.28
CA GLU A 561 -6.41 -18.14 -12.46
C GLU A 561 -7.93 -18.09 -12.29
N LEU A 562 -8.38 -17.24 -11.37
CA LEU A 562 -9.81 -17.06 -11.07
C LEU A 562 -10.46 -16.12 -12.08
N TYR A 563 -9.71 -15.11 -12.50
CA TYR A 563 -10.19 -14.06 -13.40
C TYR A 563 -8.99 -13.35 -14.05
N ASP A 564 -9.15 -12.97 -15.30
CA ASP A 564 -8.42 -11.89 -15.94
C ASP A 564 -9.36 -10.95 -16.71
N SER A 565 -8.99 -9.68 -16.84
CA SER A 565 -9.86 -8.65 -17.43
C SER A 565 -10.03 -8.78 -18.95
N ASN A 566 -9.25 -9.64 -19.64
CA ASN A 566 -9.41 -9.95 -21.06
C ASN A 566 -10.50 -11.01 -21.31
N GLN A 567 -10.92 -11.76 -20.28
CA GLN A 567 -11.93 -12.81 -20.41
C GLN A 567 -13.36 -12.27 -20.59
N ALA A 568 -13.59 -10.99 -20.28
CA ALA A 568 -14.90 -10.38 -20.40
C ALA A 568 -15.30 -10.22 -21.88
N ALA A 569 -16.53 -10.61 -22.20
CA ALA A 569 -17.09 -10.43 -23.54
C ALA A 569 -17.13 -8.92 -23.90
N ASP A 570 -16.90 -8.63 -25.18
CA ASP A 570 -16.99 -7.28 -25.75
C ASP A 570 -16.03 -6.25 -25.13
N GLY A 571 -14.96 -6.70 -24.45
CA GLY A 571 -13.96 -5.82 -23.84
C GLY A 571 -14.48 -4.96 -22.69
N ARG A 572 -15.56 -5.39 -22.03
CA ARG A 572 -16.15 -4.66 -20.88
C ARG A 572 -15.13 -4.25 -19.84
N ASP A 573 -14.16 -5.13 -19.54
CA ASP A 573 -13.22 -5.00 -18.45
C ASP A 573 -11.87 -4.41 -18.89
N HIS A 574 -11.71 -4.03 -20.16
CA HIS A 574 -10.48 -3.42 -20.67
C HIS A 574 -10.23 -2.05 -20.03
N PHE A 575 -8.96 -1.74 -19.76
CA PHE A 575 -8.48 -0.43 -19.29
C PHE A 575 -7.11 -0.12 -19.89
N THR A 576 -6.70 1.16 -19.86
CA THR A 576 -5.39 1.56 -20.36
C THR A 576 -4.31 1.18 -19.35
N ASP A 577 -3.19 0.69 -19.86
CA ASP A 577 -2.05 0.33 -19.01
C ASP A 577 -1.40 1.55 -18.34
N ASN A 578 -0.73 1.25 -17.24
CA ASN A 578 0.24 2.13 -16.64
C ASN A 578 1.34 1.27 -15.98
N LYS A 579 2.60 1.70 -16.04
CA LYS A 579 3.73 0.97 -15.44
C LYS A 579 3.78 1.19 -13.94
N PHE A 580 4.28 0.20 -13.20
CA PHE A 580 4.56 0.28 -11.77
C PHE A 580 3.34 0.49 -10.87
N VAL A 581 2.14 0.26 -11.38
CA VAL A 581 0.92 0.39 -10.58
C VAL A 581 0.68 -0.83 -9.70
N THR A 582 0.16 -0.58 -8.52
CA THR A 582 -0.19 -1.60 -7.53
C THR A 582 -1.71 -1.68 -7.40
N PRO A 583 -2.35 -2.85 -7.58
CA PRO A 583 -3.78 -2.99 -7.37
C PRO A 583 -4.10 -2.81 -5.87
N MET A 584 -4.95 -1.87 -5.54
CA MET A 584 -5.41 -1.62 -4.18
C MET A 584 -6.78 -2.25 -3.95
N ILE A 585 -6.93 -3.01 -2.87
CA ILE A 585 -8.19 -3.66 -2.52
C ILE A 585 -8.79 -3.03 -1.27
N ALA A 586 -10.07 -2.68 -1.35
CA ALA A 586 -10.84 -2.21 -0.19
C ALA A 586 -12.33 -2.40 -0.41
N ASN A 587 -13.04 -2.87 0.61
CA ASN A 587 -14.50 -2.89 0.68
C ASN A 587 -15.17 -3.52 -0.55
N GLY A 588 -14.74 -4.72 -0.94
CA GLY A 588 -15.32 -5.49 -2.04
C GLY A 588 -14.98 -4.97 -3.44
N LYS A 589 -13.96 -4.14 -3.57
CA LYS A 589 -13.51 -3.57 -4.86
C LYS A 589 -12.00 -3.61 -5.01
N VAL A 590 -11.55 -3.64 -6.27
CA VAL A 590 -10.15 -3.50 -6.67
C VAL A 590 -10.01 -2.23 -7.50
N TYR A 591 -9.00 -1.43 -7.18
CA TYR A 591 -8.74 -0.13 -7.80
C TYR A 591 -7.37 -0.18 -8.48
N VAL A 592 -7.32 0.23 -9.74
CA VAL A 592 -6.10 0.23 -10.55
C VAL A 592 -5.91 1.60 -11.19
N GLY A 593 -4.77 2.26 -10.93
CA GLY A 593 -4.38 3.51 -11.58
C GLY A 593 -4.10 3.29 -13.07
N THR A 594 -4.54 4.22 -13.91
CA THR A 594 -4.36 4.18 -15.37
C THR A 594 -3.77 5.49 -15.89
N THR A 595 -3.63 5.64 -17.20
CA THR A 595 -3.10 6.87 -17.81
C THR A 595 -3.97 8.12 -17.61
N ASN A 596 -5.25 7.97 -17.29
CA ASN A 596 -6.18 9.11 -17.13
C ASN A 596 -7.42 8.80 -16.29
N SER A 597 -7.38 7.70 -15.54
CA SER A 597 -8.50 7.27 -14.69
C SER A 597 -8.04 6.33 -13.58
N VAL A 598 -8.96 5.98 -12.69
CA VAL A 598 -8.86 4.78 -11.85
C VAL A 598 -9.93 3.80 -12.32
N ALA A 599 -9.50 2.62 -12.76
CA ALA A 599 -10.39 1.51 -13.07
C ALA A 599 -10.86 0.86 -11.77
N VAL A 600 -12.18 0.71 -11.60
CA VAL A 600 -12.81 0.14 -10.40
C VAL A 600 -13.46 -1.17 -10.76
N PHE A 601 -12.97 -2.26 -10.16
CA PHE A 601 -13.51 -3.61 -10.34
C PHE A 601 -14.26 -4.05 -9.08
N GLY A 602 -15.23 -4.95 -9.27
CA GLY A 602 -16.01 -5.51 -8.18
C GLY A 602 -17.03 -6.52 -8.67
N LEU A 603 -17.91 -7.00 -7.76
CA LEU A 603 -18.98 -7.89 -8.16
C LEU A 603 -19.97 -7.18 -9.09
N LEU A 604 -20.32 -7.86 -10.19
CA LEU A 604 -21.30 -7.37 -11.16
C LEU A 604 -22.71 -7.41 -10.56
N PRO A 605 -23.60 -6.47 -10.94
CA PRO A 605 -24.98 -6.40 -10.45
C PRO A 605 -25.81 -7.62 -10.79
#